data_acea0a421ed7171edf29b92717d07772
#
_entry.id   acea0a421ed7171edf29b92717d07772
#
_cell.length_a   1.000
_cell.length_b   1.000
_cell.length_c   1.000
_cell.angle_alpha   90.00
_cell.angle_beta   90.00
_cell.angle_gamma   90.00
#
_symmetry.space_group_name_H-M   'P 1'
#
loop_
_entity.id
_entity.type
_entity.pdbx_description
1 polymer ?
#
loop_
_entity_poly.entity_id
_entity_poly.type
_entity_poly.pdbx_seq_one_letter_code
_entity_poly.pdbx_strand_id
1 'polypeptide(L)'
;MSIDLEKLFLHEKAVNILIKIYEYEKAGKKAYPLSISRDVGSPYSYISKVLGIFERAAIIESKFEGRVKRVKLTEDGKEIAEQFLRIKNLLNRDFLARKKLRIIEAALTNGNDPNRLLPIKAELENLKTNDEEVIKRVEELKKKVGEMLNGSP
;
A
#
# COMPACT_ATOMS: atom_id res chain seq x y z
N MET A 1 21.88 25.77 2.34
CA MET A 1 20.44 25.64 2.53
C MET A 1 20.10 24.20 2.83
N SER A 2 19.60 23.93 4.01
CA SER A 2 19.16 22.58 4.35
C SER A 2 17.85 22.27 3.64
N ILE A 3 17.74 21.06 3.09
CA ILE A 3 16.50 20.59 2.46
C ILE A 3 15.65 19.97 3.57
N ASP A 4 14.44 20.49 3.73
CA ASP A 4 13.47 19.90 4.64
C ASP A 4 12.78 18.71 3.96
N LEU A 5 13.39 17.55 4.07
CA LEU A 5 12.89 16.30 3.47
C LEU A 5 11.58 15.85 4.08
N GLU A 6 11.43 16.03 5.38
CA GLU A 6 10.20 15.65 6.08
C GLU A 6 9.00 16.40 5.49
N LYS A 7 9.12 17.71 5.34
CA LYS A 7 8.08 18.55 4.75
C LYS A 7 7.78 18.16 3.29
N LEU A 8 8.82 17.81 2.53
CA LEU A 8 8.64 17.35 1.14
C LEU A 8 7.85 16.05 1.08
N PHE A 9 8.21 15.07 1.89
CA PHE A 9 7.59 13.74 1.87
C PHE A 9 6.19 13.67 2.49
N LEU A 10 5.76 14.72 3.16
CA LEU A 10 4.36 14.82 3.58
C LEU A 10 3.44 15.24 2.41
N HIS A 11 3.99 15.60 1.25
CA HIS A 11 3.23 15.84 0.03
C HIS A 11 3.03 14.57 -0.78
N GLU A 12 1.78 14.17 -0.96
CA GLU A 12 1.40 12.98 -1.72
C GLU A 12 2.03 12.92 -3.11
N LYS A 13 2.04 14.04 -3.83
CA LYS A 13 2.59 14.11 -5.19
C LYS A 13 4.08 13.78 -5.24
N ALA A 14 4.86 14.28 -4.29
CA ALA A 14 6.29 13.99 -4.20
C ALA A 14 6.54 12.50 -3.89
N VAL A 15 5.78 11.95 -2.97
CA VAL A 15 5.84 10.52 -2.63
C VAL A 15 5.51 9.65 -3.84
N ASN A 16 4.47 10.01 -4.59
CA ASN A 16 4.06 9.27 -5.79
C ASN A 16 5.14 9.30 -6.89
N ILE A 17 5.86 10.40 -7.02
CA ILE A 17 7.00 10.48 -7.95
C ILE A 17 8.09 9.48 -7.55
N LEU A 18 8.46 9.45 -6.29
CA LEU A 18 9.48 8.53 -5.76
C LEU A 18 9.06 7.08 -5.95
N ILE A 19 7.82 6.74 -5.60
CA ILE A 19 7.28 5.39 -5.77
C ILE A 19 7.25 5.01 -7.26
N LYS A 20 6.92 5.94 -8.15
CA LYS A 20 6.88 5.67 -9.60
C LYS A 20 8.27 5.30 -10.14
N ILE A 21 9.31 5.99 -9.71
CA ILE A 21 10.69 5.65 -10.07
C ILE A 21 11.03 4.23 -9.59
N TYR A 22 10.65 3.92 -8.37
CA TYR A 22 10.85 2.59 -7.77
C TYR A 22 10.13 1.49 -8.57
N GLU A 23 8.89 1.73 -8.96
CA GLU A 23 8.11 0.80 -9.78
C GLU A 23 8.75 0.56 -11.15
N TYR A 24 9.26 1.61 -11.80
CA TYR A 24 9.98 1.47 -13.07
C TYR A 24 11.22 0.60 -12.91
N GLU A 25 12.02 0.84 -11.88
CA GLU A 25 13.23 0.05 -11.63
C GLU A 25 12.89 -1.42 -11.35
N LYS A 26 11.84 -1.67 -10.56
CA LYS A 26 11.35 -3.03 -10.29
C LYS A 26 10.90 -3.74 -11.57
N ALA A 27 10.31 -3.02 -12.51
CA ALA A 27 9.86 -3.57 -13.79
C ALA A 27 10.97 -3.67 -14.83
N GLY A 28 12.20 -3.31 -14.49
CA GLY A 28 13.33 -3.27 -15.43
C GLY A 28 13.24 -2.16 -16.47
N LYS A 29 12.42 -1.12 -16.18
CA LYS A 29 12.23 0.03 -17.08
C LYS A 29 13.07 1.21 -16.62
N LYS A 30 13.49 2.02 -17.60
CA LYS A 30 14.21 3.26 -17.34
C LYS A 30 13.22 4.38 -16.99
N ALA A 31 13.57 5.20 -16.02
CA ALA A 31 12.75 6.33 -15.58
C ALA A 31 13.27 7.64 -16.21
N TYR A 32 12.37 8.36 -16.87
CA TYR A 32 12.64 9.66 -17.47
C TYR A 32 11.63 10.68 -16.93
N PRO A 33 12.01 11.96 -16.76
CA PRO A 33 11.08 12.97 -16.26
C PRO A 33 9.76 13.05 -17.02
N LEU A 34 9.81 12.90 -18.34
CA LEU A 34 8.62 12.98 -19.18
C LEU A 34 7.66 11.79 -18.94
N SER A 35 8.19 10.58 -18.84
CA SER A 35 7.37 9.40 -18.55
C SER A 35 6.78 9.44 -17.14
N ILE A 36 7.54 9.93 -16.17
CA ILE A 36 7.05 10.14 -14.81
C ILE A 36 5.90 11.15 -14.81
N SER A 37 6.07 12.30 -15.49
CA SER A 37 5.05 13.34 -15.63
C SER A 37 3.74 12.77 -16.18
N ARG A 38 3.81 11.99 -17.23
CA ARG A 38 2.66 11.34 -17.85
C ARG A 38 1.97 10.37 -16.90
N ASP A 39 2.74 9.50 -16.26
CA ASP A 39 2.19 8.41 -15.44
C ASP A 39 1.64 8.87 -14.09
N VAL A 40 2.23 9.90 -13.48
CA VAL A 40 1.70 10.47 -12.23
C VAL A 40 0.67 11.57 -12.48
N GLY A 41 0.51 12.01 -13.73
CA GLY A 41 -0.47 13.03 -14.07
C GLY A 41 -0.16 14.43 -13.54
N SER A 42 1.12 14.79 -13.42
CA SER A 42 1.57 16.08 -12.95
C SER A 42 2.32 16.84 -14.03
N PRO A 43 2.25 18.18 -14.04
CA PRO A 43 2.99 18.99 -15.02
C PRO A 43 4.49 18.73 -14.99
N TYR A 44 5.12 18.74 -16.14
CA TYR A 44 6.56 18.52 -16.26
C TYR A 44 7.39 19.47 -15.39
N SER A 45 6.98 20.73 -15.28
CA SER A 45 7.66 21.74 -14.46
C SER A 45 7.70 21.34 -12.97
N TYR A 46 6.62 20.75 -12.47
CA TYR A 46 6.55 20.26 -11.10
C TYR A 46 7.45 19.01 -10.93
N ILE A 47 7.39 18.09 -11.86
CA ILE A 47 8.24 16.88 -11.85
C ILE A 47 9.72 17.30 -11.84
N SER A 48 10.11 18.19 -12.73
CA SER A 48 11.49 18.68 -12.83
C SER A 48 11.96 19.32 -11.52
N LYS A 49 11.09 20.11 -10.88
CA LYS A 49 11.38 20.74 -9.58
C LYS A 49 11.61 19.67 -8.49
N VAL A 50 10.72 18.71 -8.38
CA VAL A 50 10.82 17.65 -7.35
C VAL A 50 12.03 16.77 -7.58
N LEU A 51 12.29 16.37 -8.82
CA LEU A 51 13.47 15.58 -9.17
C LEU A 51 14.77 16.34 -8.87
N GLY A 52 14.80 17.65 -9.08
CA GLY A 52 15.91 18.50 -8.71
C GLY A 52 16.17 18.48 -7.21
N ILE A 53 15.13 18.51 -6.39
CA ILE A 53 15.26 18.40 -4.93
C ILE A 53 15.77 17.02 -4.54
N PHE A 54 15.23 15.96 -5.11
CA PHE A 54 15.67 14.59 -4.85
C PHE A 54 17.14 14.39 -5.21
N GLU A 55 17.57 14.95 -6.32
CA GLU A 55 18.97 14.86 -6.76
C GLU A 55 19.92 15.58 -5.81
N ARG A 56 19.57 16.79 -5.39
CA ARG A 56 20.37 17.56 -4.40
C ARG A 56 20.44 16.85 -3.04
N ALA A 57 19.40 16.11 -2.69
CA ALA A 57 19.34 15.34 -1.46
C ALA A 57 19.98 13.94 -1.58
N ALA A 58 20.52 13.60 -2.74
CA ALA A 58 21.09 12.29 -3.04
C ALA A 58 20.11 11.12 -2.87
N ILE A 59 18.84 11.38 -3.10
CA ILE A 59 17.78 10.36 -3.14
C ILE A 59 17.73 9.72 -4.51
N ILE A 60 18.02 10.50 -5.55
CA ILE A 60 18.17 10.01 -6.92
C ILE A 60 19.49 10.47 -7.51
N GLU A 61 19.90 9.76 -8.54
CA GLU A 61 21.00 10.13 -9.41
C GLU A 61 20.45 10.34 -10.82
N SER A 62 21.05 11.26 -11.58
CA SER A 62 20.67 11.50 -12.96
C SER A 62 21.87 11.29 -13.88
N LYS A 63 21.58 10.77 -15.06
CA LYS A 63 22.58 10.59 -16.11
C LYS A 63 21.95 10.93 -17.45
N PHE A 64 22.66 11.72 -18.26
CA PHE A 64 22.22 11.98 -19.62
C PHE A 64 22.47 10.77 -20.51
N GLU A 65 21.44 10.32 -21.22
CA GLU A 65 21.53 9.35 -22.31
C GLU A 65 21.16 10.10 -23.59
N GLY A 66 22.17 10.59 -24.31
CA GLY A 66 21.95 11.52 -25.41
C GLY A 66 21.41 12.86 -24.89
N ARG A 67 20.23 13.25 -25.35
CA ARG A 67 19.55 14.50 -24.92
C ARG A 67 18.57 14.29 -23.77
N VAL A 68 18.39 13.05 -23.35
CA VAL A 68 17.38 12.67 -22.34
C VAL A 68 18.06 12.37 -21.02
N LYS A 69 17.51 12.93 -19.96
CA LYS A 69 17.99 12.72 -18.60
C LYS A 69 17.30 11.53 -17.97
N ARG A 70 18.07 10.47 -17.73
CA ARG A 70 17.58 9.29 -17.00
C ARG A 70 17.77 9.48 -15.50
N VAL A 71 16.77 9.13 -14.71
CA VAL A 71 16.83 9.17 -13.26
C VAL A 71 16.84 7.75 -12.67
N LYS A 72 17.61 7.58 -11.60
CA LYS A 72 17.74 6.33 -10.85
C LYS A 72 17.70 6.62 -9.37
N LEU A 73 17.11 5.70 -8.60
CA LEU A 73 17.18 5.78 -7.14
C LEU A 73 18.59 5.43 -6.66
N THR A 74 19.04 6.17 -5.64
CA THR A 74 20.21 5.75 -4.84
C THR A 74 19.76 4.61 -3.92
N GLU A 75 20.69 3.95 -3.22
CA GLU A 75 20.33 2.93 -2.24
C GLU A 75 19.43 3.52 -1.14
N ASP A 76 19.74 4.72 -0.67
CA ASP A 76 18.89 5.42 0.30
C ASP A 76 17.52 5.76 -0.27
N GLY A 77 17.48 6.19 -1.53
CA GLY A 77 16.23 6.45 -2.24
C GLY A 77 15.35 5.22 -2.37
N LYS A 78 15.93 4.06 -2.66
CA LYS A 78 15.21 2.79 -2.72
C LYS A 78 14.60 2.42 -1.37
N GLU A 79 15.37 2.55 -0.30
CA GLU A 79 14.91 2.24 1.05
C GLU A 79 13.73 3.13 1.44
N ILE A 80 13.83 4.43 1.16
CA ILE A 80 12.76 5.39 1.42
C ILE A 80 11.51 5.02 0.61
N ALA A 81 11.67 4.74 -0.69
CA ALA A 81 10.57 4.38 -1.58
C ALA A 81 9.84 3.12 -1.11
N GLU A 82 10.60 2.11 -0.68
CA GLU A 82 10.04 0.86 -0.15
C GLU A 82 9.18 1.10 1.09
N GLN A 83 9.65 1.95 2.00
CA GLN A 83 8.91 2.29 3.21
C GLN A 83 7.63 3.06 2.89
N PHE A 84 7.67 4.02 1.97
CA PHE A 84 6.47 4.75 1.55
C PHE A 84 5.47 3.84 0.84
N LEU A 85 5.94 2.93 0.00
CA LEU A 85 5.07 1.96 -0.65
C LEU A 85 4.39 1.07 0.38
N ARG A 86 5.12 0.65 1.40
CA ARG A 86 4.59 -0.13 2.52
C ARG A 86 3.49 0.64 3.27
N ILE A 87 3.76 1.89 3.60
CA ILE A 87 2.76 2.76 4.26
C ILE A 87 1.53 2.92 3.38
N LYS A 88 1.72 3.18 2.09
CA LYS A 88 0.62 3.34 1.13
C LYS A 88 -0.25 2.08 1.08
N ASN A 89 0.36 0.90 1.04
CA ASN A 89 -0.35 -0.37 1.06
C ASN A 89 -1.12 -0.58 2.37
N LEU A 90 -0.52 -0.20 3.51
CA LEU A 90 -1.18 -0.26 4.81
C LEU A 90 -2.41 0.65 4.86
N LEU A 91 -2.31 1.86 4.29
CA LEU A 91 -3.40 2.83 4.29
C LEU A 91 -4.56 2.43 3.36
N ASN A 92 -4.32 1.52 2.44
CA ASN A 92 -5.35 0.98 1.55
C ASN A 92 -6.10 -0.22 2.13
N ARG A 93 -5.80 -0.61 3.36
CA ARG A 93 -6.54 -1.66 4.05
C ARG A 93 -7.95 -1.19 4.41
N ASP A 94 -8.88 -2.12 4.46
CA ASP A 94 -10.23 -1.86 4.95
C ASP A 94 -10.25 -1.98 6.48
N PHE A 95 -9.96 -0.88 7.16
CA PHE A 95 -9.86 -0.86 8.63
C PHE A 95 -11.18 -1.17 9.32
N LEU A 96 -12.29 -0.76 8.73
CA LEU A 96 -13.62 -1.05 9.29
C LEU A 96 -13.91 -2.55 9.22
N ALA A 97 -13.64 -3.18 8.07
CA ALA A 97 -13.80 -4.62 7.92
C ALA A 97 -12.88 -5.39 8.87
N ARG A 98 -11.64 -4.93 9.04
CA ARG A 98 -10.68 -5.54 9.98
C ARG A 98 -11.16 -5.43 11.43
N LYS A 99 -11.75 -4.31 11.81
CA LYS A 99 -12.33 -4.12 13.14
C LYS A 99 -13.49 -5.09 13.35
N LYS A 100 -14.42 -5.19 12.41
CA LYS A 100 -15.55 -6.12 12.48
C LYS A 100 -15.07 -7.56 12.61
N LEU A 101 -14.05 -7.92 11.84
CA LEU A 101 -13.47 -9.26 11.87
C LEU A 101 -12.88 -9.59 13.24
N ARG A 102 -12.15 -8.65 13.87
CA ARG A 102 -11.61 -8.85 15.21
C ARG A 102 -12.71 -9.07 16.25
N ILE A 103 -13.82 -8.34 16.14
CA ILE A 103 -14.97 -8.49 17.03
C ILE A 103 -15.58 -9.90 16.86
N ILE A 104 -15.73 -10.35 15.63
CA ILE A 104 -16.24 -11.69 15.31
C ILE A 104 -15.31 -12.78 15.87
N GLU A 105 -14.00 -12.64 15.67
CA GLU A 105 -13.00 -13.58 16.17
C GLU A 105 -13.04 -13.68 17.71
N ALA A 106 -13.16 -12.54 18.39
CA ALA A 106 -13.28 -12.51 19.85
C ALA A 106 -14.55 -13.20 20.33
N ALA A 107 -15.67 -13.05 19.62
CA ALA A 107 -16.93 -13.71 19.95
C ALA A 107 -16.86 -15.24 19.81
N LEU A 108 -16.02 -15.73 18.87
CA LEU A 108 -15.86 -17.18 18.65
C LEU A 108 -15.11 -17.90 19.77
N THR A 109 -14.42 -17.18 20.63
CA THR A 109 -13.69 -17.78 21.77
C THR A 109 -14.60 -18.18 22.93
N ASN A 110 -15.88 -17.79 22.91
CA ASN A 110 -16.80 -17.93 24.03
C ASN A 110 -17.75 -19.14 23.96
N GLY A 111 -17.44 -20.18 23.17
CA GLY A 111 -18.16 -21.44 23.14
C GLY A 111 -18.93 -21.73 21.85
N ASN A 112 -19.53 -22.92 21.77
CA ASN A 112 -20.13 -23.47 20.57
C ASN A 112 -21.67 -23.40 20.56
N ASP A 113 -22.28 -22.53 21.35
CA ASP A 113 -23.74 -22.38 21.39
C ASP A 113 -24.28 -21.96 20.00
N PRO A 114 -25.18 -22.75 19.38
CA PRO A 114 -25.77 -22.39 18.09
C PRO A 114 -26.46 -21.03 18.10
N ASN A 115 -27.04 -20.62 19.22
CA ASN A 115 -27.69 -19.30 19.35
C ASN A 115 -26.68 -18.14 19.23
N ARG A 116 -25.42 -18.40 19.50
CA ARG A 116 -24.33 -17.42 19.32
C ARG A 116 -23.68 -17.53 17.96
N LEU A 117 -23.54 -18.76 17.43
CA LEU A 117 -22.86 -19.00 16.18
C LEU A 117 -23.66 -18.58 14.95
N LEU A 118 -24.97 -18.69 14.98
CA LEU A 118 -25.83 -18.30 13.85
C LEU A 118 -25.74 -16.82 13.51
N PRO A 119 -25.82 -15.89 14.49
CA PRO A 119 -25.59 -14.45 14.22
C PRO A 119 -24.20 -14.16 13.69
N ILE A 120 -23.16 -14.84 14.19
CA ILE A 120 -21.78 -14.71 13.72
C ILE A 120 -21.67 -15.16 12.28
N LYS A 121 -22.28 -16.29 11.92
CA LYS A 121 -22.34 -16.77 10.55
C LYS A 121 -22.98 -15.75 9.62
N ALA A 122 -24.09 -15.15 10.02
CA ALA A 122 -24.78 -14.11 9.26
C ALA A 122 -23.89 -12.86 9.07
N GLU A 123 -23.17 -12.43 10.10
CA GLU A 123 -22.25 -11.29 10.02
C GLU A 123 -21.09 -11.59 9.05
N LEU A 124 -20.54 -12.79 9.07
CA LEU A 124 -19.49 -13.21 8.13
C LEU A 124 -19.99 -13.22 6.69
N GLU A 125 -21.22 -13.68 6.45
CA GLU A 125 -21.82 -13.69 5.11
C GLU A 125 -22.10 -12.28 4.59
N ASN A 126 -22.41 -11.34 5.47
CA ASN A 126 -22.71 -9.95 5.13
C ASN A 126 -21.48 -9.03 5.08
N LEU A 127 -20.31 -9.51 5.51
CA LEU A 127 -19.09 -8.72 5.49
C LEU A 127 -18.53 -8.63 4.08
N LYS A 128 -18.66 -7.45 3.47
CA LYS A 128 -18.16 -7.19 2.12
C LYS A 128 -16.95 -6.28 2.19
N THR A 129 -15.90 -6.67 1.49
CA THR A 129 -14.64 -5.94 1.46
C THR A 129 -13.82 -6.30 0.23
N ASN A 130 -12.93 -5.40 -0.18
CA ASN A 130 -11.94 -5.66 -1.22
C ASN A 130 -10.55 -5.99 -0.61
N ASP A 131 -10.44 -5.99 0.71
CA ASP A 131 -9.20 -6.33 1.42
C ASP A 131 -8.97 -7.84 1.35
N GLU A 132 -7.98 -8.26 0.56
CA GLU A 132 -7.71 -9.68 0.30
C GLU A 132 -7.41 -10.48 1.56
N GLU A 133 -6.68 -9.91 2.52
CA GLU A 133 -6.41 -10.58 3.79
C GLU A 133 -7.69 -10.82 4.59
N VAL A 134 -8.60 -9.83 4.59
CA VAL A 134 -9.90 -9.96 5.25
C VAL A 134 -10.75 -11.01 4.56
N ILE A 135 -10.81 -11.00 3.22
CA ILE A 135 -11.54 -11.99 2.43
C ILE A 135 -11.07 -13.41 2.79
N LYS A 136 -9.77 -13.63 2.80
CA LYS A 136 -9.17 -14.92 3.15
C LYS A 136 -9.56 -15.35 4.57
N ARG A 137 -9.42 -14.43 5.52
CA ARG A 137 -9.74 -14.72 6.91
C ARG A 137 -11.23 -15.00 7.14
N VAL A 138 -12.09 -14.28 6.43
CA VAL A 138 -13.55 -14.50 6.46
C VAL A 138 -13.87 -15.92 5.97
N GLU A 139 -13.27 -16.37 4.87
CA GLU A 139 -13.48 -17.71 4.35
C GLU A 139 -13.03 -18.80 5.34
N GLU A 140 -11.87 -18.61 5.98
CA GLU A 140 -11.39 -19.50 7.03
C GLU A 140 -12.36 -19.56 8.20
N LEU A 141 -12.89 -18.41 8.64
CA LEU A 141 -13.84 -18.35 9.76
C LEU A 141 -15.21 -18.94 9.40
N LYS A 142 -15.69 -18.74 8.17
CA LYS A 142 -16.93 -19.37 7.70
C LYS A 142 -16.83 -20.90 7.76
N LYS A 143 -15.69 -21.43 7.33
CA LYS A 143 -15.42 -22.86 7.40
C LYS A 143 -15.42 -23.36 8.85
N LYS A 144 -14.71 -22.64 9.72
CA LYS A 144 -14.62 -22.96 11.14
C LYS A 144 -15.99 -22.94 11.82
N VAL A 145 -16.80 -21.92 11.58
CA VAL A 145 -18.16 -21.79 12.12
C VAL A 145 -19.06 -22.90 11.60
N GLY A 146 -18.95 -23.25 10.30
CA GLY A 146 -19.68 -24.36 9.72
C GLY A 146 -19.34 -25.70 10.40
N GLU A 147 -18.07 -25.95 10.66
CA GLU A 147 -17.62 -27.15 11.38
C GLU A 147 -18.12 -27.15 12.83
N MET A 148 -18.13 -26.02 13.52
CA MET A 148 -18.63 -25.89 14.88
C MET A 148 -20.14 -26.13 14.96
N LEU A 149 -20.91 -25.71 13.95
CA LEU A 149 -22.36 -25.95 13.88
C LEU A 149 -22.71 -27.40 13.53
N ASN A 150 -21.90 -28.05 12.70
CA ASN A 150 -22.15 -29.40 12.21
C ASN A 150 -21.40 -30.48 12.99
N GLY A 151 -20.34 -30.08 13.69
CA GLY A 151 -19.37 -30.99 14.29
C GLY A 151 -19.57 -31.28 15.74
N SER A 152 -20.74 -31.05 16.29
CA SER A 152 -20.89 -31.41 17.67
C SER A 152 -21.19 -32.91 17.81
N PRO A 153 -20.53 -33.56 18.68
CA PRO A 153 -21.33 -34.33 19.61
C PRO A 153 -21.86 -33.40 20.67
#